data_e197869326ec64fb2c529b9852c5ed79
#
_entry.id   e197869326ec64fb2c529b9852c5ed79
#
_cell.length_a   1.000
_cell.length_b   1.000
_cell.length_c   1.000
_cell.angle_alpha   90.00
_cell.angle_beta   90.00
_cell.angle_gamma   90.00
#
_symmetry.space_group_name_H-M   'P 1'
#
loop_
_entity.id
_entity.type
_entity.pdbx_description
1 polymer ?
#
loop_
_entity_poly.entity_id
_entity_poly.type
_entity_poly.pdbx_seq_one_letter_code
_entity_poly.pdbx_strand_id
1 'polypeptide(L)'
;PTMAIPELMRIMLDDCGYGWDEAWNIVTNTVAYTNHTVMKEALECWPEDLYKRLMPRLWQITKEIDNRFRSYVWESTHNADMVERMAIMSNGVVRMANLCVAGSHCVNGVSALHSEILKDTVFSDFYALTPDKFTNVTNGIAHRRWLCQANPKLTNYLTDLIGDGFVKEADKLLDLRKYKDDKAVLQELGKIKRANKEEFAKYVLKHNGIVLDPDSIFDVQVKRLHEYKRQQLNAFNILSQYLAIKENPNGEFIPHTYIFGAKAASGYFMAKKIISFICALADVLNNDPDVKDRLKVV
;
A
#
# COMPACT_ATOMS: atom_id res chain seq x y z
N PRO A 1 -7.41 -12.40 -8.40
CA PRO A 1 -6.81 -13.56 -7.71
C PRO A 1 -7.83 -14.41 -6.96
N THR A 2 -8.85 -13.79 -6.31
CA THR A 2 -9.90 -14.50 -5.54
C THR A 2 -10.62 -15.58 -6.33
N MET A 3 -10.76 -15.39 -7.65
CA MET A 3 -11.38 -16.37 -8.56
C MET A 3 -10.63 -17.71 -8.61
N ALA A 4 -9.40 -17.79 -8.11
CA ALA A 4 -8.70 -19.07 -7.97
C ALA A 4 -9.44 -20.06 -7.06
N ILE A 5 -10.19 -19.57 -6.06
CA ILE A 5 -10.96 -20.44 -5.14
C ILE A 5 -12.06 -21.20 -5.91
N PRO A 6 -13.05 -20.55 -6.55
CA PRO A 6 -14.08 -21.23 -7.27
C PRO A 6 -13.56 -21.95 -8.53
N GLU A 7 -12.47 -21.48 -9.16
CA GLU A 7 -11.89 -22.17 -10.32
C GLU A 7 -11.20 -23.47 -9.92
N LEU A 8 -10.46 -23.49 -8.80
CA LEU A 8 -9.88 -24.73 -8.30
C LEU A 8 -10.98 -25.73 -7.88
N MET A 9 -12.07 -25.23 -7.27
CA MET A 9 -13.25 -26.05 -7.02
C MET A 9 -13.82 -26.66 -8.32
N ARG A 10 -13.98 -25.84 -9.39
CA ARG A 10 -14.47 -26.32 -10.67
C ARG A 10 -13.58 -27.44 -11.24
N ILE A 11 -12.27 -27.26 -11.23
CA ILE A 11 -11.32 -28.27 -11.70
C ILE A 11 -11.48 -29.58 -10.91
N MET A 12 -11.54 -29.48 -9.58
CA MET A 12 -11.71 -30.66 -8.72
C MET A 12 -13.04 -31.39 -8.97
N LEU A 13 -14.14 -30.64 -9.09
CA LEU A 13 -15.47 -31.18 -9.27
C LEU A 13 -15.69 -31.69 -10.70
N ASP A 14 -15.43 -30.84 -11.70
CA ASP A 14 -15.87 -31.06 -13.08
C ASP A 14 -14.82 -31.85 -13.90
N ASP A 15 -13.52 -31.55 -13.69
CA ASP A 15 -12.45 -32.17 -14.47
C ASP A 15 -11.87 -33.42 -13.77
N CYS A 16 -11.80 -33.41 -12.42
CA CYS A 16 -11.19 -34.50 -11.64
C CYS A 16 -12.23 -35.45 -11.01
N GLY A 17 -13.50 -35.07 -10.93
CA GLY A 17 -14.59 -35.92 -10.42
C GLY A 17 -14.61 -36.09 -8.90
N TYR A 18 -13.97 -35.19 -8.14
CA TYR A 18 -14.03 -35.20 -6.67
C TYR A 18 -15.43 -34.85 -6.15
N GLY A 19 -15.78 -35.38 -4.97
CA GLY A 19 -16.93 -34.91 -4.21
C GLY A 19 -16.71 -33.50 -3.66
N TRP A 20 -17.82 -32.79 -3.33
CA TRP A 20 -17.76 -31.40 -2.85
C TRP A 20 -16.86 -31.23 -1.63
N ASP A 21 -17.03 -32.06 -0.61
CA ASP A 21 -16.34 -31.91 0.67
C ASP A 21 -14.84 -32.20 0.55
N GLU A 22 -14.46 -33.15 -0.28
CA GLU A 22 -13.07 -33.46 -0.59
C GLU A 22 -12.43 -32.31 -1.38
N ALA A 23 -13.11 -31.83 -2.44
CA ALA A 23 -12.65 -30.67 -3.22
C ALA A 23 -12.49 -29.43 -2.35
N TRP A 24 -13.45 -29.14 -1.50
CA TRP A 24 -13.41 -27.99 -0.61
C TRP A 24 -12.27 -28.09 0.41
N ASN A 25 -12.03 -29.28 0.97
CA ASN A 25 -10.90 -29.51 1.86
C ASN A 25 -9.55 -29.27 1.15
N ILE A 26 -9.39 -29.73 -0.10
CA ILE A 26 -8.18 -29.49 -0.88
C ILE A 26 -8.01 -27.99 -1.11
N VAL A 27 -9.04 -27.28 -1.59
CA VAL A 27 -9.00 -25.85 -1.90
C VAL A 27 -8.66 -25.02 -0.67
N THR A 28 -9.35 -25.23 0.44
CA THR A 28 -9.14 -24.45 1.67
C THR A 28 -7.77 -24.69 2.30
N ASN A 29 -7.14 -25.84 2.10
CA ASN A 29 -5.77 -26.12 2.54
C ASN A 29 -4.69 -25.67 1.54
N THR A 30 -5.09 -25.29 0.32
CA THR A 30 -4.15 -24.84 -0.73
C THR A 30 -3.92 -23.34 -0.72
N VAL A 31 -4.95 -22.54 -0.42
CA VAL A 31 -4.92 -21.08 -0.56
C VAL A 31 -4.84 -20.36 0.77
N ALA A 32 -4.12 -19.23 0.78
CA ALA A 32 -4.04 -18.30 1.88
C ALA A 32 -4.38 -16.89 1.38
N TYR A 33 -4.83 -16.01 2.28
CA TYR A 33 -5.22 -14.65 1.94
C TYR A 33 -4.40 -13.62 2.71
N THR A 34 -3.73 -12.73 1.98
CA THR A 34 -3.12 -11.51 2.55
C THR A 34 -4.01 -10.32 2.26
N ASN A 35 -4.49 -9.65 3.31
CA ASN A 35 -5.21 -8.38 3.17
C ASN A 35 -4.21 -7.21 3.16
N HIS A 36 -4.43 -6.22 2.27
CA HIS A 36 -3.58 -5.03 2.13
C HIS A 36 -4.30 -3.72 2.46
N THR A 37 -5.57 -3.76 2.93
CA THR A 37 -6.37 -2.56 3.16
C THR A 37 -7.33 -2.73 4.33
N VAL A 38 -7.60 -1.62 5.03
CA VAL A 38 -8.65 -1.53 6.05
C VAL A 38 -9.87 -0.72 5.57
N MET A 39 -9.78 -0.13 4.38
CA MET A 39 -10.83 0.73 3.82
C MET A 39 -11.88 -0.12 3.14
N LYS A 40 -13.13 -0.03 3.59
CA LYS A 40 -14.26 -0.82 3.04
C LYS A 40 -14.46 -0.61 1.54
N GLU A 41 -14.29 0.61 1.06
CA GLU A 41 -14.39 0.97 -0.35
C GLU A 41 -13.29 0.38 -1.24
N ALA A 42 -12.18 -0.05 -0.64
CA ALA A 42 -11.09 -0.71 -1.35
C ALA A 42 -11.20 -2.24 -1.34
N LEU A 43 -12.18 -2.81 -0.60
CA LEU A 43 -12.51 -4.23 -0.67
C LEU A 43 -13.32 -4.50 -1.93
N GLU A 44 -12.77 -5.32 -2.82
CA GLU A 44 -13.31 -5.55 -4.15
C GLU A 44 -14.67 -6.25 -4.09
N CYS A 45 -15.67 -5.65 -4.73
CA CYS A 45 -17.00 -6.21 -4.92
C CYS A 45 -17.35 -6.25 -6.41
N TRP A 46 -17.92 -7.35 -6.88
CA TRP A 46 -18.37 -7.46 -8.26
C TRP A 46 -19.90 -7.54 -8.33
N PRO A 47 -20.55 -6.86 -9.31
CA PRO A 47 -21.96 -7.08 -9.57
C PRO A 47 -22.22 -8.57 -9.88
N GLU A 48 -23.19 -9.17 -9.19
CA GLU A 48 -23.52 -10.59 -9.36
C GLU A 48 -23.93 -10.93 -10.79
N ASP A 49 -24.72 -10.07 -11.43
CA ASP A 49 -25.17 -10.26 -12.81
C ASP A 49 -24.02 -10.28 -13.81
N LEU A 50 -23.00 -9.43 -13.61
CA LEU A 50 -21.78 -9.44 -14.41
C LEU A 50 -21.04 -10.75 -14.25
N TYR A 51 -20.86 -11.19 -13.00
CA TYR A 51 -20.17 -12.42 -12.66
C TYR A 51 -20.88 -13.65 -13.26
N LYS A 52 -22.20 -13.74 -13.06
CA LYS A 52 -23.06 -14.80 -13.59
C LYS A 52 -23.01 -14.89 -15.13
N ARG A 53 -23.01 -13.74 -15.80
CA ARG A 53 -23.00 -13.66 -17.27
C ARG A 53 -21.65 -14.09 -17.85
N LEU A 54 -20.55 -13.66 -17.25
CA LEU A 54 -19.21 -13.92 -17.77
C LEU A 54 -18.66 -15.29 -17.38
N MET A 55 -19.00 -15.77 -16.19
CA MET A 55 -18.47 -17.01 -15.60
C MET A 55 -19.57 -17.82 -14.91
N PRO A 56 -20.55 -18.33 -15.67
CA PRO A 56 -21.76 -18.95 -15.11
C PRO A 56 -21.46 -20.14 -14.21
N ARG A 57 -20.47 -20.98 -14.55
CA ARG A 57 -20.11 -22.15 -13.73
C ARG A 57 -19.44 -21.71 -12.42
N LEU A 58 -18.53 -20.75 -12.44
CA LEU A 58 -17.90 -20.22 -11.24
C LEU A 58 -18.91 -19.49 -10.34
N TRP A 59 -19.89 -18.82 -10.93
CA TRP A 59 -21.00 -18.23 -10.18
C TRP A 59 -21.80 -19.30 -9.42
N GLN A 60 -22.15 -20.43 -10.07
CA GLN A 60 -22.85 -21.54 -9.42
C GLN A 60 -22.06 -22.09 -8.23
N ILE A 61 -20.77 -22.32 -8.43
CA ILE A 61 -19.87 -22.83 -7.38
C ILE A 61 -19.75 -21.80 -6.23
N THR A 62 -19.55 -20.53 -6.54
CA THR A 62 -19.46 -19.46 -5.51
C THR A 62 -20.75 -19.33 -4.72
N LYS A 63 -21.91 -19.48 -5.39
CA LYS A 63 -23.22 -19.47 -4.73
C LYS A 63 -23.39 -20.65 -3.77
N GLU A 64 -22.93 -21.82 -4.17
CA GLU A 64 -22.97 -23.01 -3.29
C GLU A 64 -21.99 -22.86 -2.12
N ILE A 65 -20.79 -22.26 -2.35
CA ILE A 65 -19.86 -21.92 -1.25
C ILE A 65 -20.54 -20.95 -0.27
N ASP A 66 -21.21 -19.90 -0.77
CA ASP A 66 -21.93 -18.94 0.08
C ASP A 66 -23.06 -19.61 0.87
N ASN A 67 -23.86 -20.48 0.24
CA ASN A 67 -24.95 -21.20 0.91
C ASN A 67 -24.44 -22.06 2.07
N ARG A 68 -23.40 -22.85 1.83
CA ARG A 68 -22.79 -23.71 2.85
C ARG A 68 -22.12 -22.89 3.95
N PHE A 69 -21.45 -21.79 3.58
CA PHE A 69 -20.83 -20.90 4.54
C PHE A 69 -21.86 -20.18 5.41
N ARG A 70 -22.97 -19.69 4.85
CA ARG A 70 -24.09 -19.13 5.61
C ARG A 70 -24.68 -20.14 6.60
N SER A 71 -24.87 -21.39 6.17
CA SER A 71 -25.36 -22.46 7.06
C SER A 71 -24.39 -22.71 8.23
N TYR A 72 -23.09 -22.79 7.93
CA TYR A 72 -22.04 -22.94 8.95
C TYR A 72 -22.05 -21.78 9.98
N VAL A 73 -22.15 -20.53 9.52
CA VAL A 73 -22.23 -19.36 10.41
C VAL A 73 -23.49 -19.39 11.25
N TRP A 74 -24.64 -19.74 10.65
CA TRP A 74 -25.90 -19.85 11.37
C TRP A 74 -25.86 -20.96 12.45
N GLU A 75 -25.40 -22.15 12.13
CA GLU A 75 -25.27 -23.25 13.05
C GLU A 75 -24.33 -22.94 14.21
N SER A 76 -23.28 -22.17 13.95
CA SER A 76 -22.27 -21.79 14.95
C SER A 76 -22.73 -20.65 15.87
N THR A 77 -23.58 -19.73 15.38
CA THR A 77 -23.83 -18.45 16.06
C THR A 77 -25.30 -18.18 16.38
N HIS A 78 -26.24 -18.77 15.63
CA HIS A 78 -27.66 -18.47 15.62
C HIS A 78 -27.98 -16.97 15.47
N ASN A 79 -27.09 -16.23 14.73
CA ASN A 79 -27.15 -14.79 14.55
C ASN A 79 -27.32 -14.44 13.07
N ALA A 80 -28.54 -14.06 12.67
CA ALA A 80 -28.89 -13.72 11.28
C ALA A 80 -28.11 -12.50 10.75
N ASP A 81 -27.86 -11.51 11.59
CA ASP A 81 -27.11 -10.31 11.20
C ASP A 81 -25.63 -10.65 10.91
N MET A 82 -25.05 -11.55 11.70
CA MET A 82 -23.70 -12.05 11.47
C MET A 82 -23.61 -12.85 10.16
N VAL A 83 -24.59 -13.72 9.90
CA VAL A 83 -24.69 -14.45 8.62
C VAL A 83 -24.67 -13.46 7.44
N GLU A 84 -25.47 -12.38 7.50
CA GLU A 84 -25.56 -11.42 6.41
C GLU A 84 -24.28 -10.57 6.26
N ARG A 85 -23.65 -10.17 7.36
CA ARG A 85 -22.37 -9.43 7.31
C ARG A 85 -21.23 -10.27 6.73
N MET A 86 -21.19 -11.57 7.07
CA MET A 86 -20.16 -12.50 6.61
C MET A 86 -20.42 -13.08 5.22
N ALA A 87 -21.64 -12.96 4.72
CA ALA A 87 -22.06 -13.50 3.42
C ALA A 87 -21.10 -13.10 2.28
N ILE A 88 -20.81 -14.06 1.41
CA ILE A 88 -20.00 -13.87 0.20
C ILE A 88 -20.83 -13.17 -0.87
N MET A 89 -22.08 -13.58 -1.03
CA MET A 89 -23.02 -13.01 -2.01
C MET A 89 -24.18 -12.36 -1.28
N SER A 90 -24.36 -11.06 -1.46
CA SER A 90 -25.41 -10.30 -0.79
C SER A 90 -25.69 -9.00 -1.55
N ASN A 91 -26.96 -8.59 -1.56
CA ASN A 91 -27.43 -7.33 -2.19
C ASN A 91 -26.97 -7.16 -3.66
N GLY A 92 -26.95 -8.27 -4.43
CA GLY A 92 -26.58 -8.26 -5.85
C GLY A 92 -25.08 -8.09 -6.12
N VAL A 93 -24.23 -8.27 -5.10
CA VAL A 93 -22.77 -8.22 -5.27
C VAL A 93 -22.09 -9.46 -4.69
N VAL A 94 -20.92 -9.78 -5.26
CA VAL A 94 -19.99 -10.78 -4.75
C VAL A 94 -18.87 -10.06 -4.01
N ARG A 95 -18.72 -10.34 -2.71
CA ARG A 95 -17.71 -9.75 -1.83
C ARG A 95 -16.45 -10.61 -1.86
N MET A 96 -15.44 -10.17 -2.61
CA MET A 96 -14.23 -10.97 -2.85
C MET A 96 -13.43 -11.23 -1.57
N ALA A 97 -13.34 -10.25 -0.66
CA ALA A 97 -12.65 -10.45 0.61
C ALA A 97 -13.32 -11.52 1.49
N ASN A 98 -14.66 -11.55 1.55
CA ASN A 98 -15.39 -12.55 2.31
C ASN A 98 -15.16 -13.96 1.73
N LEU A 99 -15.16 -14.09 0.41
CA LEU A 99 -14.82 -15.35 -0.26
C LEU A 99 -13.37 -15.79 0.06
N CYS A 100 -12.42 -14.84 0.07
CA CYS A 100 -11.03 -15.14 0.43
C CYS A 100 -10.91 -15.64 1.88
N VAL A 101 -11.56 -14.99 2.85
CA VAL A 101 -11.47 -15.40 4.25
C VAL A 101 -12.15 -16.76 4.47
N ALA A 102 -13.32 -17.00 3.85
CA ALA A 102 -14.02 -18.27 3.93
C ALA A 102 -13.19 -19.42 3.34
N GLY A 103 -12.58 -19.21 2.16
CA GLY A 103 -11.89 -20.23 1.37
C GLY A 103 -10.41 -20.42 1.67
N SER A 104 -9.82 -19.69 2.62
CA SER A 104 -8.39 -19.78 2.95
C SER A 104 -8.15 -20.46 4.29
N HIS A 105 -7.03 -21.19 4.44
CA HIS A 105 -6.61 -21.73 5.73
C HIS A 105 -5.98 -20.66 6.64
N CYS A 106 -5.44 -19.58 6.06
CA CYS A 106 -4.74 -18.53 6.78
C CYS A 106 -5.06 -17.15 6.18
N VAL A 107 -5.25 -16.16 7.04
CA VAL A 107 -5.51 -14.76 6.69
C VAL A 107 -4.51 -13.90 7.45
N ASN A 108 -3.73 -13.07 6.75
CA ASN A 108 -2.79 -12.19 7.41
C ASN A 108 -2.95 -10.72 7.01
N GLY A 109 -2.69 -9.85 7.97
CA GLY A 109 -2.35 -8.46 7.73
C GLY A 109 -0.85 -8.30 7.43
N VAL A 110 -0.44 -7.08 7.04
CA VAL A 110 0.92 -6.77 6.57
C VAL A 110 1.75 -5.95 7.55
N SER A 111 1.27 -5.79 8.77
CA SER A 111 1.96 -5.28 9.95
C SER A 111 1.20 -5.69 11.21
N ALA A 112 1.84 -5.66 12.38
CA ALA A 112 1.17 -5.99 13.65
C ALA A 112 -0.10 -5.13 13.85
N LEU A 113 0.02 -3.80 13.73
CA LEU A 113 -1.13 -2.90 13.85
C LEU A 113 -2.24 -3.19 12.83
N HIS A 114 -1.86 -3.45 11.56
CA HIS A 114 -2.84 -3.78 10.52
C HIS A 114 -3.58 -5.08 10.86
N SER A 115 -2.87 -6.09 11.33
CA SER A 115 -3.46 -7.38 11.70
C SER A 115 -4.45 -7.25 12.87
N GLU A 116 -4.13 -6.41 13.87
CA GLU A 116 -5.09 -6.12 14.96
C GLU A 116 -6.32 -5.37 14.45
N ILE A 117 -6.15 -4.35 13.59
CA ILE A 117 -7.30 -3.65 12.98
C ILE A 117 -8.20 -4.63 12.19
N LEU A 118 -7.62 -5.60 11.47
CA LEU A 118 -8.42 -6.61 10.76
C LEU A 118 -9.27 -7.45 11.72
N LYS A 119 -8.70 -7.86 12.86
CA LYS A 119 -9.40 -8.64 13.90
C LYS A 119 -10.49 -7.82 14.59
N ASP A 120 -10.20 -6.56 14.89
CA ASP A 120 -11.10 -5.72 15.70
C ASP A 120 -12.23 -5.10 14.88
N THR A 121 -12.02 -4.87 13.56
CA THR A 121 -12.97 -4.09 12.75
C THR A 121 -13.37 -4.77 11.44
N VAL A 122 -12.41 -4.96 10.50
CA VAL A 122 -12.70 -5.34 9.11
C VAL A 122 -13.30 -6.75 9.02
N PHE A 123 -12.71 -7.68 9.76
CA PHE A 123 -13.08 -9.10 9.79
C PHE A 123 -13.40 -9.59 11.21
N SER A 124 -13.92 -8.71 12.07
CA SER A 124 -14.21 -9.04 13.48
C SER A 124 -15.15 -10.23 13.63
N ASP A 125 -16.19 -10.35 12.82
CA ASP A 125 -17.11 -11.49 12.83
C ASP A 125 -16.39 -12.79 12.41
N PHE A 126 -15.52 -12.73 11.40
CA PHE A 126 -14.71 -13.88 10.98
C PHE A 126 -13.69 -14.28 12.05
N TYR A 127 -13.07 -13.28 12.69
CA TYR A 127 -12.12 -13.54 13.77
C TYR A 127 -12.80 -14.17 14.99
N ALA A 128 -14.00 -13.70 15.35
CA ALA A 128 -14.78 -14.31 16.42
C ALA A 128 -15.14 -15.79 16.15
N LEU A 129 -15.37 -16.15 14.88
CA LEU A 129 -15.75 -17.50 14.48
C LEU A 129 -14.54 -18.43 14.29
N THR A 130 -13.46 -17.92 13.70
CA THR A 130 -12.27 -18.70 13.33
C THR A 130 -10.97 -17.94 13.67
N PRO A 131 -10.67 -17.71 14.97
CA PRO A 131 -9.52 -16.89 15.38
C PRO A 131 -8.18 -17.47 14.91
N ASP A 132 -8.04 -18.77 14.83
CA ASP A 132 -6.80 -19.46 14.47
C ASP A 132 -6.38 -19.23 13.01
N LYS A 133 -7.29 -18.76 12.15
CA LYS A 133 -6.98 -18.37 10.78
C LYS A 133 -6.15 -17.08 10.69
N PHE A 134 -6.23 -16.20 11.71
CA PHE A 134 -5.68 -14.85 11.63
C PHE A 134 -4.27 -14.77 12.18
N THR A 135 -3.35 -14.33 11.34
CA THR A 135 -1.94 -14.18 11.68
C THR A 135 -1.40 -12.83 11.18
N ASN A 136 -0.12 -12.58 11.43
CA ASN A 136 0.58 -11.40 10.95
C ASN A 136 1.83 -11.80 10.17
N VAL A 137 2.00 -11.19 8.98
CA VAL A 137 3.25 -11.25 8.23
C VAL A 137 3.63 -9.82 7.86
N THR A 138 4.55 -9.23 8.63
CA THR A 138 5.00 -7.87 8.38
C THR A 138 5.71 -7.76 7.04
N ASN A 139 5.39 -6.71 6.26
CA ASN A 139 6.10 -6.41 5.02
C ASN A 139 7.59 -6.24 5.29
N GLY A 140 8.40 -6.80 4.42
CA GLY A 140 9.83 -6.60 4.40
C GLY A 140 10.27 -5.62 3.33
N ILE A 141 11.57 -5.33 3.31
CA ILE A 141 12.23 -4.55 2.27
C ILE A 141 13.36 -5.36 1.65
N ALA A 142 13.45 -5.35 0.33
CA ALA A 142 14.59 -5.90 -0.39
C ALA A 142 15.77 -4.91 -0.30
N HIS A 143 16.54 -4.94 0.79
CA HIS A 143 17.63 -3.99 1.04
C HIS A 143 18.74 -4.04 -0.01
N ARG A 144 18.98 -5.19 -0.65
CA ARG A 144 19.91 -5.30 -1.78
C ARG A 144 19.49 -4.42 -2.94
N ARG A 145 18.18 -4.36 -3.22
CA ARG A 145 17.64 -3.52 -4.29
C ARG A 145 17.54 -2.04 -3.86
N TRP A 146 16.90 -1.80 -2.71
CA TRP A 146 16.48 -0.45 -2.31
C TRP A 146 17.54 0.32 -1.51
N LEU A 147 18.60 -0.36 -1.05
CA LEU A 147 19.79 0.27 -0.49
C LEU A 147 20.99 0.05 -1.44
N CYS A 148 21.44 -1.20 -1.61
CA CYS A 148 22.72 -1.46 -2.27
C CYS A 148 22.72 -1.05 -3.75
N GLN A 149 21.69 -1.44 -4.51
CA GLN A 149 21.60 -1.11 -5.93
C GLN A 149 21.17 0.36 -6.16
N ALA A 150 20.23 0.86 -5.32
CA ALA A 150 19.70 2.20 -5.50
C ALA A 150 20.62 3.31 -5.04
N ASN A 151 21.57 3.05 -4.12
CA ASN A 151 22.49 4.03 -3.57
C ASN A 151 23.92 3.47 -3.42
N PRO A 152 24.65 3.29 -4.53
CA PRO A 152 26.00 2.71 -4.52
C PRO A 152 26.99 3.48 -3.65
N LYS A 153 26.92 4.84 -3.64
CA LYS A 153 27.79 5.68 -2.82
C LYS A 153 27.63 5.36 -1.33
N LEU A 154 26.38 5.28 -0.87
CA LEU A 154 26.10 4.89 0.51
C LEU A 154 26.53 3.46 0.78
N THR A 155 26.26 2.53 -0.12
CA THR A 155 26.61 1.13 0.04
C THR A 155 28.12 0.94 0.19
N ASN A 156 28.92 1.58 -0.64
CA ASN A 156 30.38 1.53 -0.55
C ASN A 156 30.87 2.07 0.80
N TYR A 157 30.37 3.20 1.24
CA TYR A 157 30.73 3.78 2.52
C TYR A 157 30.32 2.89 3.71
N LEU A 158 29.15 2.28 3.66
CA LEU A 158 28.75 1.30 4.70
C LEU A 158 29.65 0.07 4.69
N THR A 159 30.06 -0.38 3.51
CA THR A 159 31.00 -1.51 3.38
C THR A 159 32.36 -1.18 3.99
N ASP A 160 32.87 0.03 3.81
CA ASP A 160 34.12 0.50 4.44
C ASP A 160 34.01 0.54 5.97
N LEU A 161 32.83 0.85 6.53
CA LEU A 161 32.60 0.98 7.96
C LEU A 161 32.39 -0.37 8.68
N ILE A 162 31.61 -1.28 8.07
CA ILE A 162 31.11 -2.51 8.74
C ILE A 162 31.33 -3.80 7.93
N GLY A 163 32.01 -3.72 6.78
CA GLY A 163 32.15 -4.85 5.86
C GLY A 163 30.90 -5.10 5.02
N ASP A 164 30.97 -6.01 4.06
CA ASP A 164 29.92 -6.34 3.10
C ASP A 164 28.86 -7.35 3.59
N GLY A 165 29.05 -7.86 4.80
CA GLY A 165 28.22 -8.93 5.36
C GLY A 165 26.71 -8.59 5.41
N PHE A 166 26.34 -7.29 5.50
CA PHE A 166 24.96 -6.84 5.51
C PHE A 166 24.24 -7.10 4.17
N VAL A 167 24.96 -7.30 3.07
CA VAL A 167 24.37 -7.63 1.78
C VAL A 167 23.60 -8.97 1.83
N LYS A 168 24.12 -9.92 2.60
CA LYS A 168 23.48 -11.24 2.83
C LYS A 168 22.58 -11.22 4.07
N GLU A 169 23.00 -10.56 5.13
CA GLU A 169 22.35 -10.52 6.44
C GLU A 169 22.09 -9.07 6.84
N ALA A 170 20.87 -8.57 6.56
CA ALA A 170 20.48 -7.18 6.78
C ALA A 170 20.71 -6.72 8.23
N ASP A 171 20.57 -7.61 9.22
CA ASP A 171 20.74 -7.31 10.65
C ASP A 171 22.15 -6.81 10.99
N LYS A 172 23.16 -7.11 10.17
CA LYS A 172 24.51 -6.55 10.32
C LYS A 172 24.56 -5.02 10.17
N LEU A 173 23.52 -4.40 9.55
CA LEU A 173 23.37 -2.93 9.56
C LEU A 173 23.24 -2.35 10.97
N LEU A 174 22.86 -3.15 11.98
CA LEU A 174 22.82 -2.73 13.38
C LEU A 174 24.21 -2.33 13.92
N ASP A 175 25.28 -2.84 13.32
CA ASP A 175 26.66 -2.48 13.68
C ASP A 175 26.97 -0.99 13.44
N LEU A 176 26.18 -0.31 12.60
CA LEU A 176 26.29 1.13 12.40
C LEU A 176 25.96 1.94 13.67
N ARG A 177 25.26 1.37 14.66
CA ARG A 177 24.94 2.03 15.92
C ARG A 177 26.18 2.52 16.67
N LYS A 178 27.33 1.86 16.50
CA LYS A 178 28.59 2.28 17.11
C LYS A 178 29.09 3.65 16.61
N TYR A 179 28.64 4.08 15.44
CA TYR A 179 29.00 5.36 14.81
C TYR A 179 27.96 6.46 15.01
N LYS A 180 26.91 6.26 15.79
CA LYS A 180 25.79 7.20 15.91
C LYS A 180 26.19 8.63 16.32
N ASP A 181 27.30 8.77 17.09
CA ASP A 181 27.81 10.03 17.61
C ASP A 181 29.16 10.41 16.93
N ASP A 182 29.65 9.64 15.95
CA ASP A 182 30.89 9.94 15.23
C ASP A 182 30.67 11.05 14.21
N LYS A 183 31.22 12.23 14.52
CA LYS A 183 31.06 13.44 13.71
C LYS A 183 31.61 13.28 12.27
N ALA A 184 32.71 12.51 12.09
CA ALA A 184 33.31 12.32 10.76
C ALA A 184 32.40 11.44 9.91
N VAL A 185 31.84 10.38 10.49
CA VAL A 185 30.90 9.49 9.82
C VAL A 185 29.61 10.25 9.46
N LEU A 186 29.04 11.01 10.39
CA LEU A 186 27.84 11.82 10.14
C LEU A 186 28.05 12.87 9.05
N GLN A 187 29.23 13.50 9.03
CA GLN A 187 29.58 14.46 7.97
C GLN A 187 29.67 13.79 6.59
N GLU A 188 30.27 12.59 6.51
CA GLU A 188 30.39 11.87 5.24
C GLU A 188 29.03 11.37 4.73
N LEU A 189 28.16 10.90 5.62
CA LEU A 189 26.75 10.58 5.28
C LEU A 189 26.02 11.81 4.72
N GLY A 190 26.26 13.00 5.31
CA GLY A 190 25.73 14.27 4.82
C GLY A 190 26.21 14.60 3.38
N LYS A 191 27.50 14.40 3.08
CA LYS A 191 28.07 14.62 1.75
C LYS A 191 27.47 13.65 0.72
N ILE A 192 27.33 12.37 1.07
CA ILE A 192 26.73 11.37 0.18
C ILE A 192 25.27 11.76 -0.14
N LYS A 193 24.49 12.17 0.87
CA LYS A 193 23.11 12.63 0.67
C LYS A 193 23.06 13.87 -0.23
N ARG A 194 23.93 14.85 0.00
CA ARG A 194 24.05 16.05 -0.80
C ARG A 194 24.36 15.72 -2.26
N ALA A 195 25.35 14.87 -2.52
CA ALA A 195 25.72 14.45 -3.88
C ALA A 195 24.56 13.78 -4.62
N ASN A 196 23.76 12.95 -3.94
CA ASN A 196 22.57 12.33 -4.52
C ASN A 196 21.48 13.36 -4.86
N LYS A 197 21.29 14.38 -4.01
CA LYS A 197 20.34 15.48 -4.27
C LYS A 197 20.78 16.32 -5.47
N GLU A 198 22.07 16.59 -5.63
CA GLU A 198 22.63 17.30 -6.79
C GLU A 198 22.44 16.51 -8.09
N GLU A 199 22.67 15.20 -8.07
CA GLU A 199 22.40 14.34 -9.23
C GLU A 199 20.92 14.35 -9.62
N PHE A 200 20.03 14.26 -8.62
CA PHE A 200 18.59 14.35 -8.85
C PHE A 200 18.18 15.73 -9.38
N ALA A 201 18.72 16.82 -8.85
CA ALA A 201 18.46 18.17 -9.34
C ALA A 201 18.87 18.32 -10.82
N LYS A 202 20.04 17.77 -11.22
CA LYS A 202 20.48 17.73 -12.63
C LYS A 202 19.52 16.92 -13.51
N TYR A 203 19.03 15.80 -13.00
CA TYR A 203 18.05 14.97 -13.71
C TYR A 203 16.73 15.73 -13.94
N VAL A 204 16.19 16.38 -12.91
CA VAL A 204 14.94 17.16 -13.00
C VAL A 204 15.11 18.35 -13.94
N LEU A 205 16.23 19.06 -13.87
CA LEU A 205 16.53 20.15 -14.81
C LEU A 205 16.53 19.66 -16.26
N LYS A 206 17.20 18.52 -16.52
CA LYS A 206 17.29 17.96 -17.87
C LYS A 206 15.94 17.48 -18.42
N HIS A 207 15.11 16.87 -17.60
CA HIS A 207 13.88 16.18 -18.05
C HIS A 207 12.61 17.02 -17.88
N ASN A 208 12.57 17.93 -16.90
CA ASN A 208 11.40 18.73 -16.55
C ASN A 208 11.64 20.23 -16.75
N GLY A 209 12.88 20.67 -16.98
CA GLY A 209 13.23 22.10 -17.09
C GLY A 209 13.13 22.87 -15.77
N ILE A 210 13.07 22.18 -14.63
CA ILE A 210 12.87 22.79 -13.30
C ILE A 210 14.20 22.79 -12.55
N VAL A 211 14.60 23.97 -12.05
CA VAL A 211 15.76 24.12 -11.17
C VAL A 211 15.35 23.79 -9.74
N LEU A 212 16.09 22.87 -9.10
CA LEU A 212 15.92 22.52 -7.69
C LEU A 212 17.12 23.02 -6.89
N ASP A 213 16.84 23.47 -5.65
CA ASP A 213 17.87 23.76 -4.66
C ASP A 213 18.20 22.49 -3.85
N PRO A 214 19.41 21.92 -3.99
CA PRO A 214 19.81 20.74 -3.22
C PRO A 214 19.93 20.98 -1.71
N ASP A 215 19.96 22.23 -1.24
CA ASP A 215 19.98 22.57 0.19
C ASP A 215 18.59 22.60 0.80
N SER A 216 17.53 22.72 -0.01
CA SER A 216 16.15 22.64 0.48
C SER A 216 15.82 21.26 1.05
N ILE A 217 14.84 21.17 1.94
CA ILE A 217 14.30 19.87 2.39
C ILE A 217 13.52 19.24 1.23
N PHE A 218 13.91 18.05 0.82
CA PHE A 218 13.14 17.27 -0.15
C PHE A 218 12.05 16.45 0.56
N ASP A 219 10.79 16.87 0.40
CA ASP A 219 9.61 16.12 0.84
C ASP A 219 9.09 15.29 -0.35
N VAL A 220 9.21 13.98 -0.23
CA VAL A 220 8.99 13.06 -1.36
C VAL A 220 7.76 12.19 -1.12
N GLN A 221 6.73 12.37 -1.94
CA GLN A 221 5.51 11.55 -1.91
C GLN A 221 5.32 10.80 -3.25
N VAL A 222 6.09 9.73 -3.43
CA VAL A 222 6.09 8.89 -4.63
C VAL A 222 5.28 7.63 -4.37
N LYS A 223 3.99 7.67 -4.71
CA LYS A 223 3.04 6.55 -4.56
C LYS A 223 1.82 6.77 -5.46
N ARG A 224 1.10 5.69 -5.83
CA ARG A 224 -0.17 5.83 -6.56
C ARG A 224 -1.10 6.76 -5.82
N LEU A 225 -1.85 7.59 -6.57
CA LEU A 225 -2.78 8.52 -5.97
C LEU A 225 -4.04 7.78 -5.50
N HIS A 226 -4.33 7.96 -4.22
CA HIS A 226 -5.50 7.46 -3.53
C HIS A 226 -5.86 8.41 -2.40
N GLU A 227 -7.14 8.61 -2.13
CA GLU A 227 -7.60 9.51 -1.06
C GLU A 227 -6.98 9.14 0.29
N TYR A 228 -6.91 7.84 0.63
CA TYR A 228 -6.32 7.38 1.89
C TYR A 228 -4.81 7.58 2.01
N LYS A 229 -4.10 7.83 0.90
CA LYS A 229 -2.67 8.17 0.90
C LYS A 229 -2.41 9.66 1.20
N ARG A 230 -3.47 10.46 1.26
CA ARG A 230 -3.46 11.84 1.74
C ARG A 230 -2.59 12.82 0.94
N GLN A 231 -2.43 12.62 -0.38
CA GLN A 231 -1.76 13.61 -1.23
C GLN A 231 -2.47 14.96 -1.20
N GLN A 232 -3.81 14.96 -1.12
CA GLN A 232 -4.61 16.18 -0.97
C GLN A 232 -4.28 16.93 0.33
N LEU A 233 -4.12 16.21 1.44
CA LEU A 233 -3.73 16.82 2.71
C LEU A 233 -2.34 17.45 2.64
N ASN A 234 -1.39 16.80 1.94
CA ASN A 234 -0.07 17.38 1.68
C ASN A 234 -0.16 18.63 0.78
N ALA A 235 -1.02 18.63 -0.24
CA ALA A 235 -1.27 19.81 -1.06
C ALA A 235 -1.84 20.99 -0.22
N PHE A 236 -2.72 20.72 0.72
CA PHE A 236 -3.20 21.75 1.66
C PHE A 236 -2.11 22.23 2.62
N ASN A 237 -1.22 21.34 3.09
CA ASN A 237 -0.05 21.75 3.86
C ASN A 237 0.86 22.71 3.05
N ILE A 238 1.10 22.40 1.77
CA ILE A 238 1.87 23.27 0.86
C ILE A 238 1.18 24.63 0.69
N LEU A 239 -0.13 24.64 0.45
CA LEU A 239 -0.91 25.87 0.35
C LEU A 239 -0.86 26.69 1.63
N SER A 240 -0.95 26.06 2.81
CA SER A 240 -0.83 26.74 4.10
C SER A 240 0.55 27.40 4.27
N GLN A 241 1.63 26.71 3.86
CA GLN A 241 2.97 27.30 3.90
C GLN A 241 3.13 28.46 2.91
N TYR A 242 2.55 28.33 1.72
CA TYR A 242 2.51 29.42 0.73
C TYR A 242 1.85 30.67 1.32
N LEU A 243 0.68 30.53 1.90
CA LEU A 243 -0.05 31.64 2.53
C LEU A 243 0.75 32.26 3.68
N ALA A 244 1.36 31.43 4.53
CA ALA A 244 2.21 31.93 5.63
C ALA A 244 3.42 32.74 5.13
N ILE A 245 4.05 32.34 4.02
CA ILE A 245 5.13 33.11 3.40
C ILE A 245 4.61 34.42 2.85
N LYS A 246 3.42 34.43 2.21
CA LYS A 246 2.80 35.67 1.67
C LYS A 246 2.39 36.64 2.79
N GLU A 247 1.92 36.14 3.92
CA GLU A 247 1.55 36.95 5.09
C GLU A 247 2.78 37.54 5.81
N ASN A 248 3.90 36.80 5.82
CA ASN A 248 5.17 37.26 6.42
C ASN A 248 6.37 37.02 5.50
N PRO A 249 6.55 37.84 4.45
CA PRO A 249 7.61 37.65 3.46
C PRO A 249 9.04 37.67 4.01
N ASN A 250 9.25 38.34 5.13
CA ASN A 250 10.57 38.47 5.79
C ASN A 250 10.77 37.44 6.91
N GLY A 251 9.80 36.57 7.16
CA GLY A 251 9.91 35.51 8.15
C GLY A 251 10.97 34.46 7.79
N GLU A 252 11.57 33.86 8.81
CA GLU A 252 12.44 32.71 8.61
C GLU A 252 11.64 31.53 8.08
N PHE A 253 12.11 30.93 6.99
CA PHE A 253 11.51 29.76 6.39
C PHE A 253 12.61 28.84 5.85
N ILE A 254 12.58 27.58 6.25
CA ILE A 254 13.51 26.58 5.75
C ILE A 254 13.04 26.17 4.35
N PRO A 255 13.87 26.33 3.29
CA PRO A 255 13.46 26.00 1.93
C PRO A 255 13.01 24.54 1.79
N HIS A 256 11.85 24.32 1.13
CA HIS A 256 11.28 23.00 0.86
C HIS A 256 11.05 22.77 -0.63
N THR A 257 11.35 21.57 -1.06
CA THR A 257 11.01 21.07 -2.40
C THR A 257 10.09 19.86 -2.24
N TYR A 258 8.82 20.01 -2.62
CA TYR A 258 7.82 18.95 -2.62
C TYR A 258 7.85 18.18 -3.95
N ILE A 259 8.07 16.88 -3.87
CA ILE A 259 8.24 16.02 -5.04
C ILE A 259 7.11 14.99 -5.07
N PHE A 260 6.22 15.09 -6.06
CA PHE A 260 5.13 14.13 -6.26
C PHE A 260 5.44 13.18 -7.42
N GLY A 261 5.23 11.90 -7.21
CA GLY A 261 5.25 10.89 -8.26
C GLY A 261 4.02 9.99 -8.12
N ALA A 262 3.05 10.15 -9.01
CA ALA A 262 1.78 9.46 -8.87
C ALA A 262 1.19 9.00 -10.21
N LYS A 263 0.27 8.03 -10.12
CA LYS A 263 -0.64 7.61 -11.19
C LYS A 263 -2.03 7.45 -10.59
N ALA A 264 -3.06 7.78 -11.38
CA ALA A 264 -4.45 7.50 -11.05
C ALA A 264 -5.04 6.48 -12.05
N ALA A 265 -5.95 5.63 -11.59
CA ALA A 265 -6.77 4.82 -12.49
C ALA A 265 -7.63 5.72 -13.39
N SER A 266 -7.86 5.32 -14.63
CA SER A 266 -8.59 6.13 -15.63
C SER A 266 -9.99 6.56 -15.20
N GLY A 267 -10.71 5.67 -14.47
CA GLY A 267 -12.05 5.93 -13.93
C GLY A 267 -12.07 6.61 -12.55
N TYR A 268 -10.94 6.83 -11.91
CA TYR A 268 -10.88 7.42 -10.57
C TYR A 268 -10.91 8.96 -10.66
N PHE A 269 -12.10 9.50 -10.79
CA PHE A 269 -12.33 10.94 -11.00
C PHE A 269 -11.68 11.81 -9.91
N MET A 270 -11.90 11.49 -8.62
CA MET A 270 -11.35 12.26 -7.51
C MET A 270 -9.82 12.28 -7.53
N ALA A 271 -9.18 11.14 -7.76
CA ALA A 271 -7.73 11.06 -7.87
C ALA A 271 -7.18 11.97 -8.98
N LYS A 272 -7.85 12.00 -10.14
CA LYS A 272 -7.46 12.89 -11.26
C LYS A 272 -7.64 14.37 -10.90
N LYS A 273 -8.68 14.72 -10.14
CA LYS A 273 -8.88 16.09 -9.64
C LYS A 273 -7.81 16.51 -8.65
N ILE A 274 -7.36 15.60 -7.77
CA ILE A 274 -6.25 15.86 -6.85
C ILE A 274 -4.94 16.10 -7.62
N ILE A 275 -4.66 15.32 -8.68
CA ILE A 275 -3.50 15.58 -9.56
C ILE A 275 -3.60 16.98 -10.18
N SER A 276 -4.75 17.32 -10.76
CA SER A 276 -4.96 18.64 -11.37
C SER A 276 -4.77 19.77 -10.36
N PHE A 277 -5.21 19.59 -9.11
CA PHE A 277 -5.02 20.56 -8.04
C PHE A 277 -3.53 20.74 -7.69
N ILE A 278 -2.79 19.63 -7.54
CA ILE A 278 -1.34 19.68 -7.25
C ILE A 278 -0.59 20.39 -8.39
N CYS A 279 -0.91 20.08 -9.65
CA CYS A 279 -0.29 20.73 -10.82
C CYS A 279 -0.61 22.23 -10.84
N ALA A 280 -1.87 22.63 -10.63
CA ALA A 280 -2.25 24.05 -10.57
C ALA A 280 -1.56 24.80 -9.42
N LEU A 281 -1.42 24.14 -8.26
CA LEU A 281 -0.70 24.68 -7.11
C LEU A 281 0.80 24.85 -7.45
N ALA A 282 1.41 23.89 -8.14
CA ALA A 282 2.79 23.96 -8.60
C ALA A 282 3.00 25.14 -9.57
N ASP A 283 2.07 25.34 -10.54
CA ASP A 283 2.14 26.44 -11.50
C ASP A 283 2.09 27.82 -10.79
N VAL A 284 1.24 27.98 -9.79
CA VAL A 284 1.16 29.22 -9.01
C VAL A 284 2.42 29.45 -8.19
N LEU A 285 2.83 28.48 -7.39
CA LEU A 285 3.96 28.59 -6.45
C LEU A 285 5.30 28.76 -7.15
N ASN A 286 5.57 27.97 -8.18
CA ASN A 286 6.86 27.96 -8.85
C ASN A 286 7.12 29.24 -9.65
N ASN A 287 6.07 30.02 -9.95
CA ASN A 287 6.16 31.28 -10.68
C ASN A 287 5.98 32.52 -9.79
N ASP A 288 5.63 32.36 -8.51
CA ASP A 288 5.50 33.47 -7.57
C ASP A 288 6.90 33.97 -7.13
N PRO A 289 7.30 35.22 -7.47
CA PRO A 289 8.62 35.74 -7.14
C PRO A 289 8.90 35.80 -5.63
N ASP A 290 7.87 35.93 -4.78
CA ASP A 290 8.04 36.03 -3.33
C ASP A 290 8.33 34.67 -2.67
N VAL A 291 8.01 33.56 -3.36
CA VAL A 291 7.96 32.22 -2.77
C VAL A 291 8.88 31.21 -3.45
N LYS A 292 9.14 31.37 -4.77
CA LYS A 292 9.83 30.39 -5.64
C LYS A 292 11.20 29.90 -5.13
N ASP A 293 11.91 30.70 -4.34
CA ASP A 293 13.23 30.35 -3.80
C ASP A 293 13.14 29.66 -2.41
N ARG A 294 11.94 29.61 -1.84
CA ARG A 294 11.67 29.01 -0.52
C ARG A 294 10.78 27.77 -0.59
N LEU A 295 9.90 27.73 -1.57
CA LEU A 295 8.92 26.66 -1.73
C LEU A 295 8.84 26.28 -3.20
N LYS A 296 9.06 24.99 -3.49
CA LYS A 296 9.01 24.43 -4.85
C LYS A 296 8.14 23.16 -4.86
N VAL A 297 7.35 22.98 -5.93
CA VAL A 297 6.55 21.76 -6.15
C VAL A 297 6.89 21.17 -7.52
N VAL A 298 7.21 19.86 -7.57
CA VAL A 298 7.63 19.12 -8.75
C VAL A 298 6.84 17.84 -8.92
#